data_b15846ff5bc0d729388c298030073e17
#
_entry.id   b15846ff5bc0d729388c298030073e17
#
_cell.length_a   1.000
_cell.length_b   1.000
_cell.length_c   1.000
_cell.angle_alpha   90.00
_cell.angle_beta   90.00
_cell.angle_gamma   90.00
#
_symmetry.space_group_name_H-M   'P 1'
#
loop_
_entity.id
_entity.type
_entity.pdbx_description
1 polymer ?
#
loop_
_entity_poly.entity_id
_entity_poly.type
_entity_poly.pdbx_seq_one_letter_code
_entity_poly.pdbx_strand_id
1 'polypeptide(L)'
;KTEADRVIHDDNATPAQVTAAIAKIDVVQPKLDNAISLLHDKENNSELVEAKRQLDEATAEQDPTPGMTPATADNYRAKKAEAERISSEAQGVINNGDATAEEIRDEKAKVEEALTQLTEAKNALKADKSVLEQKRPGLNHVGVTEGKKPASVTAYNNEMTKIHDELEAAKTEADRVIHDDNATPAQVTAAIAKIDAVQPKLDNAISLLHDKENNSELVKAKAKLDAATSEEDPTPGMTQATADNYRAKKVEAERISAEAQSVIDNGDATSEEIAQAKAKVEKALTALNQAKDDLR
;
A
#
# COMPACT_ATOMS: atom_id res chain seq x y z
N LYS A 1 -32.35 42.30 -65.44
CA LYS A 1 -33.73 42.07 -65.00
C LYS A 1 -34.57 43.30 -65.23
N THR A 2 -34.22 44.47 -64.69
CA THR A 2 -34.98 45.72 -64.80
C THR A 2 -35.24 46.17 -66.19
N GLU A 3 -34.24 46.06 -67.11
CA GLU A 3 -34.39 46.47 -68.56
C GLU A 3 -35.31 45.52 -69.31
N ALA A 4 -35.14 44.19 -69.07
CA ALA A 4 -36.03 43.17 -69.70
C ALA A 4 -37.48 43.34 -69.19
N ASP A 5 -37.67 43.57 -67.89
CA ASP A 5 -39.00 43.81 -67.31
C ASP A 5 -39.66 45.06 -67.87
N ARG A 6 -38.87 46.15 -68.12
CA ARG A 6 -39.35 47.38 -68.74
C ARG A 6 -39.86 47.14 -70.16
N VAL A 7 -39.07 46.36 -70.98
CA VAL A 7 -39.42 46.09 -72.35
C VAL A 7 -40.62 45.17 -72.45
N ILE A 8 -40.76 44.17 -71.58
CA ILE A 8 -41.89 43.24 -71.49
C ILE A 8 -43.21 43.94 -71.16
N HIS A 9 -43.18 45.01 -70.38
CA HIS A 9 -44.38 45.72 -69.92
C HIS A 9 -44.61 47.01 -70.74
N ASP A 10 -43.85 47.28 -71.86
CA ASP A 10 -44.01 48.44 -72.76
C ASP A 10 -44.79 48.03 -74.00
N ASP A 11 -46.07 48.32 -74.05
CA ASP A 11 -46.95 48.03 -75.21
C ASP A 11 -46.45 48.66 -76.51
N ASN A 12 -45.55 49.65 -76.45
CA ASN A 12 -44.96 50.32 -77.57
C ASN A 12 -43.49 49.92 -77.86
N ALA A 13 -43.02 48.79 -77.22
CA ALA A 13 -41.67 48.32 -77.39
C ALA A 13 -41.38 47.98 -78.90
N THR A 14 -40.34 48.58 -79.41
CA THR A 14 -39.88 48.29 -80.79
C THR A 14 -39.17 46.95 -80.88
N PRO A 15 -39.19 46.28 -82.05
CA PRO A 15 -38.48 45.03 -82.25
C PRO A 15 -36.96 45.14 -81.96
N ALA A 16 -36.36 46.27 -82.13
CA ALA A 16 -34.97 46.54 -81.74
C ALA A 16 -34.72 46.55 -80.23
N GLN A 17 -35.66 47.12 -79.49
CA GLN A 17 -35.58 47.12 -78.04
C GLN A 17 -35.77 45.71 -77.48
N VAL A 18 -36.68 44.93 -78.02
CA VAL A 18 -36.89 43.50 -77.65
C VAL A 18 -35.61 42.69 -77.93
N THR A 19 -35.07 42.85 -79.18
CA THR A 19 -33.84 42.15 -79.57
C THR A 19 -32.67 42.52 -78.67
N ALA A 20 -32.51 43.82 -78.29
CA ALA A 20 -31.45 44.25 -77.38
C ALA A 20 -31.62 43.72 -75.93
N ALA A 21 -32.86 43.60 -75.47
CA ALA A 21 -33.16 43.01 -74.16
C ALA A 21 -32.89 41.52 -74.13
N ILE A 22 -33.24 40.78 -75.24
CA ILE A 22 -32.90 39.34 -75.40
C ILE A 22 -31.38 39.14 -75.34
N ALA A 23 -30.65 39.92 -76.13
CA ALA A 23 -29.19 39.83 -76.24
C ALA A 23 -28.52 40.04 -74.85
N LYS A 24 -29.05 40.96 -74.00
CA LYS A 24 -28.57 41.13 -72.66
C LYS A 24 -28.88 39.93 -71.75
N ILE A 25 -30.02 39.27 -71.89
CA ILE A 25 -30.39 38.07 -71.16
C ILE A 25 -29.44 36.93 -71.54
N ASP A 26 -29.22 36.72 -72.91
CA ASP A 26 -28.36 35.68 -73.47
C ASP A 26 -26.90 35.77 -72.99
N VAL A 27 -26.42 36.99 -72.69
CA VAL A 27 -25.06 37.18 -72.07
C VAL A 27 -25.03 36.90 -70.60
N VAL A 28 -26.11 37.11 -69.84
CA VAL A 28 -26.15 37.00 -68.40
C VAL A 28 -26.55 35.60 -67.97
N GLN A 29 -27.46 34.92 -68.74
CA GLN A 29 -27.95 33.59 -68.41
C GLN A 29 -26.83 32.57 -68.27
N PRO A 30 -25.88 32.42 -69.21
CA PRO A 30 -24.77 31.46 -68.99
C PRO A 30 -23.88 31.76 -67.78
N LYS A 31 -23.75 33.03 -67.47
CA LYS A 31 -22.98 33.42 -66.22
C LYS A 31 -23.72 33.03 -64.94
N LEU A 32 -25.04 33.16 -64.94
CA LEU A 32 -25.88 32.75 -63.85
C LEU A 32 -25.89 31.24 -63.69
N ASP A 33 -26.06 30.53 -64.80
CA ASP A 33 -26.06 29.06 -64.82
C ASP A 33 -24.71 28.51 -64.31
N ASN A 34 -23.60 29.14 -64.75
CA ASN A 34 -22.27 28.79 -64.27
C ASN A 34 -22.12 29.08 -62.78
N ALA A 35 -22.62 30.21 -62.29
CA ALA A 35 -22.59 30.52 -60.85
C ALA A 35 -23.43 29.55 -60.03
N ILE A 36 -24.59 29.13 -60.56
CA ILE A 36 -25.45 28.12 -59.92
C ILE A 36 -24.76 26.76 -59.89
N SER A 37 -24.08 26.38 -60.98
CA SER A 37 -23.36 25.09 -61.05
C SER A 37 -22.18 24.98 -60.09
N LEU A 38 -21.70 26.11 -59.60
CA LEU A 38 -20.65 26.14 -58.54
C LEU A 38 -21.21 25.97 -57.13
N LEU A 39 -22.54 26.01 -56.96
CA LEU A 39 -23.17 25.77 -55.65
C LEU A 39 -23.25 24.26 -55.43
N HIS A 40 -22.66 23.81 -54.38
CA HIS A 40 -22.76 22.44 -53.88
C HIS A 40 -23.45 22.44 -52.53
N ASP A 41 -24.27 21.42 -52.31
CA ASP A 41 -24.83 21.18 -50.97
C ASP A 41 -23.73 20.78 -50.02
N LYS A 42 -23.85 21.20 -48.75
CA LYS A 42 -22.97 20.73 -47.68
C LYS A 42 -23.22 19.25 -47.42
N GLU A 43 -22.14 18.51 -47.26
CA GLU A 43 -22.22 17.12 -46.87
C GLU A 43 -22.79 17.00 -45.44
N ASN A 44 -23.49 15.89 -45.21
CA ASN A 44 -24.09 15.60 -43.91
C ASN A 44 -23.03 15.15 -42.90
N ASN A 45 -22.76 15.94 -41.88
CA ASN A 45 -21.79 15.64 -40.80
C ASN A 45 -22.45 15.29 -39.45
N SER A 46 -23.76 15.02 -39.43
CA SER A 46 -24.49 14.78 -38.18
C SER A 46 -23.95 13.60 -37.39
N GLU A 47 -23.48 12.53 -38.03
CA GLU A 47 -22.86 11.38 -37.36
C GLU A 47 -21.49 11.72 -36.75
N LEU A 48 -20.68 12.56 -37.43
CA LEU A 48 -19.43 13.05 -36.86
C LEU A 48 -19.68 13.95 -35.65
N VAL A 49 -20.70 14.81 -35.71
CA VAL A 49 -21.10 15.65 -34.56
C VAL A 49 -21.50 14.81 -33.38
N GLU A 50 -22.27 13.73 -33.59
CA GLU A 50 -22.66 12.83 -32.51
C GLU A 50 -21.47 12.03 -31.93
N ALA A 51 -20.59 11.50 -32.79
CA ALA A 51 -19.39 10.81 -32.35
C ALA A 51 -18.47 11.73 -31.52
N LYS A 52 -18.28 12.98 -32.00
CA LYS A 52 -17.50 13.99 -31.27
C LYS A 52 -18.14 14.31 -29.89
N ARG A 53 -19.46 14.45 -29.83
CA ARG A 53 -20.16 14.71 -28.56
C ARG A 53 -19.87 13.61 -27.52
N GLN A 54 -19.88 12.33 -27.96
CA GLN A 54 -19.57 11.20 -27.10
C GLN A 54 -18.11 11.22 -26.63
N LEU A 55 -17.17 11.59 -27.50
CA LEU A 55 -15.76 11.74 -27.15
C LEU A 55 -15.54 12.89 -26.15
N ASP A 56 -16.20 14.04 -26.38
CA ASP A 56 -16.15 15.18 -25.46
C ASP A 56 -16.69 14.84 -24.08
N GLU A 57 -17.79 14.10 -24.00
CA GLU A 57 -18.35 13.62 -22.73
C GLU A 57 -17.38 12.70 -21.99
N ALA A 58 -16.74 11.75 -22.69
CA ALA A 58 -15.77 10.84 -22.11
C ALA A 58 -14.50 11.58 -21.62
N THR A 59 -14.05 12.60 -22.35
CA THR A 59 -12.88 13.40 -21.93
C THR A 59 -13.19 14.39 -20.79
N ALA A 60 -14.44 14.82 -20.67
CA ALA A 60 -14.89 15.72 -19.59
C ALA A 60 -15.13 15.01 -18.24
N GLU A 61 -15.10 13.67 -18.21
CA GLU A 61 -15.26 12.93 -16.96
C GLU A 61 -14.18 13.28 -15.93
N GLN A 62 -14.54 13.13 -14.64
CA GLN A 62 -13.61 13.32 -13.54
C GLN A 62 -12.39 12.39 -13.72
N ASP A 63 -11.19 12.91 -13.42
CA ASP A 63 -9.95 12.13 -13.50
C ASP A 63 -10.01 10.87 -12.63
N PRO A 64 -9.99 9.66 -13.22
CA PRO A 64 -10.03 8.39 -12.48
C PRO A 64 -8.64 7.92 -12.01
N THR A 65 -7.56 8.67 -12.27
CA THR A 65 -6.18 8.21 -12.06
C THR A 65 -5.64 8.31 -10.62
N PRO A 66 -6.22 9.09 -9.67
CA PRO A 66 -5.73 9.13 -8.31
C PRO A 66 -5.74 7.74 -7.65
N GLY A 67 -4.57 7.33 -7.09
CA GLY A 67 -4.41 6.02 -6.45
C GLY A 67 -4.26 4.83 -7.40
N MET A 68 -4.10 5.10 -8.70
CA MET A 68 -3.78 4.07 -9.69
C MET A 68 -2.28 3.93 -9.89
N THR A 69 -1.84 2.77 -10.42
CA THR A 69 -0.43 2.58 -10.73
C THR A 69 0.05 3.61 -11.75
N PRO A 70 1.30 4.12 -11.62
CA PRO A 70 1.82 5.13 -12.55
C PRO A 70 1.69 4.73 -14.02
N ALA A 71 2.01 3.48 -14.34
CA ALA A 71 1.97 2.98 -15.73
C ALA A 71 0.56 3.04 -16.34
N THR A 72 -0.49 2.63 -15.60
CA THR A 72 -1.86 2.66 -16.11
C THR A 72 -2.44 4.08 -16.13
N ALA A 73 -2.10 4.88 -15.12
CA ALA A 73 -2.49 6.29 -15.05
C ALA A 73 -1.90 7.11 -16.20
N ASP A 74 -0.61 6.93 -16.50
CA ASP A 74 0.07 7.66 -17.58
C ASP A 74 -0.47 7.23 -18.95
N ASN A 75 -0.75 5.94 -19.16
CA ASN A 75 -1.41 5.47 -20.37
C ASN A 75 -2.79 6.12 -20.56
N TYR A 76 -3.62 6.15 -19.50
CA TYR A 76 -4.93 6.81 -19.56
C TYR A 76 -4.80 8.30 -19.90
N ARG A 77 -3.88 9.03 -19.25
CA ARG A 77 -3.65 10.47 -19.52
C ARG A 77 -3.19 10.71 -20.95
N ALA A 78 -2.32 9.85 -21.49
CA ALA A 78 -1.87 9.94 -22.88
C ALA A 78 -3.03 9.73 -23.86
N LYS A 79 -3.89 8.73 -23.62
CA LYS A 79 -5.07 8.49 -24.46
C LYS A 79 -6.10 9.60 -24.35
N LYS A 80 -6.27 10.20 -23.16
CA LYS A 80 -7.13 11.37 -22.96
C LYS A 80 -6.63 12.58 -23.76
N ALA A 81 -5.33 12.89 -23.69
CA ALA A 81 -4.75 13.99 -24.44
C ALA A 81 -4.88 13.79 -25.97
N GLU A 82 -4.71 12.55 -26.45
CA GLU A 82 -4.93 12.23 -27.87
C GLU A 82 -6.40 12.36 -28.27
N ALA A 83 -7.33 11.94 -27.42
CA ALA A 83 -8.77 12.09 -27.63
C ALA A 83 -9.17 13.58 -27.70
N GLU A 84 -8.64 14.43 -26.83
CA GLU A 84 -8.86 15.88 -26.85
C GLU A 84 -8.32 16.53 -28.14
N ARG A 85 -7.15 16.08 -28.62
CA ARG A 85 -6.57 16.52 -29.90
C ARG A 85 -7.50 16.14 -31.07
N ILE A 86 -7.92 14.88 -31.14
CA ILE A 86 -8.82 14.37 -32.20
C ILE A 86 -10.17 15.08 -32.17
N SER A 87 -10.73 15.33 -30.97
CA SER A 87 -11.97 16.11 -30.86
C SER A 87 -11.82 17.52 -31.41
N SER A 88 -10.65 18.16 -31.23
CA SER A 88 -10.37 19.49 -31.80
C SER A 88 -10.25 19.43 -33.33
N GLU A 89 -9.64 18.39 -33.90
CA GLU A 89 -9.56 18.17 -35.36
C GLU A 89 -10.94 17.94 -35.95
N ALA A 90 -11.76 17.09 -35.30
CA ALA A 90 -13.15 16.86 -35.74
C ALA A 90 -13.98 18.14 -35.75
N GLN A 91 -13.78 19.03 -34.77
CA GLN A 91 -14.44 20.35 -34.78
C GLN A 91 -14.03 21.20 -36.00
N GLY A 92 -12.78 21.07 -36.43
CA GLY A 92 -12.29 21.71 -37.67
C GLY A 92 -13.05 21.20 -38.90
N VAL A 93 -13.21 19.87 -39.03
CA VAL A 93 -13.96 19.27 -40.17
C VAL A 93 -15.44 19.64 -40.10
N ILE A 94 -16.07 19.61 -38.93
CA ILE A 94 -17.48 20.00 -38.73
C ILE A 94 -17.73 21.45 -39.18
N ASN A 95 -16.78 22.34 -38.88
CA ASN A 95 -16.88 23.74 -39.24
C ASN A 95 -16.52 24.05 -40.69
N ASN A 96 -15.86 23.11 -41.38
CA ASN A 96 -15.51 23.24 -42.80
C ASN A 96 -16.75 23.01 -43.68
N GLY A 97 -17.28 24.06 -44.24
CA GLY A 97 -18.45 23.99 -45.14
C GLY A 97 -18.18 23.22 -46.46
N ASP A 98 -16.91 23.05 -46.84
CA ASP A 98 -16.45 22.40 -48.05
C ASP A 98 -15.87 20.98 -47.76
N ALA A 99 -16.06 20.45 -46.54
CA ALA A 99 -15.62 19.11 -46.21
C ALA A 99 -16.33 18.07 -47.07
N THR A 100 -15.55 17.16 -47.63
CA THR A 100 -16.07 16.05 -48.45
C THR A 100 -16.65 14.94 -47.58
N ALA A 101 -17.54 14.14 -48.15
CA ALA A 101 -18.09 12.95 -47.49
C ALA A 101 -16.99 11.99 -47.00
N GLU A 102 -15.87 11.88 -47.74
CA GLU A 102 -14.72 11.06 -47.35
C GLU A 102 -14.00 11.62 -46.12
N GLU A 103 -13.71 12.92 -46.10
CA GLU A 103 -13.08 13.59 -44.94
C GLU A 103 -13.95 13.46 -43.67
N ILE A 104 -15.26 13.65 -43.80
CA ILE A 104 -16.21 13.51 -42.69
C ILE A 104 -16.21 12.06 -42.17
N ARG A 105 -16.25 11.06 -43.05
CA ARG A 105 -16.23 9.64 -42.69
C ARG A 105 -14.91 9.24 -42.03
N ASP A 106 -13.79 9.65 -42.59
CA ASP A 106 -12.46 9.32 -42.08
C ASP A 106 -12.21 9.97 -40.73
N GLU A 107 -12.68 11.21 -40.53
CA GLU A 107 -12.58 11.88 -39.23
C GLU A 107 -13.49 11.25 -38.20
N LYS A 108 -14.73 10.84 -38.57
CA LYS A 108 -15.61 10.06 -37.68
C LYS A 108 -14.94 8.78 -37.22
N ALA A 109 -14.29 8.04 -38.10
CA ALA A 109 -13.59 6.80 -37.74
C ALA A 109 -12.46 7.06 -36.72
N LYS A 110 -11.69 8.16 -36.86
CA LYS A 110 -10.67 8.55 -35.88
C LYS A 110 -11.28 8.89 -34.52
N VAL A 111 -12.40 9.60 -34.49
CA VAL A 111 -13.12 9.95 -33.24
C VAL A 111 -13.61 8.70 -32.53
N GLU A 112 -14.21 7.75 -33.25
CA GLU A 112 -14.69 6.48 -32.70
C GLU A 112 -13.53 5.61 -32.19
N GLU A 113 -12.40 5.57 -32.89
CA GLU A 113 -11.19 4.89 -32.46
C GLU A 113 -10.62 5.53 -31.18
N ALA A 114 -10.54 6.85 -31.12
CA ALA A 114 -10.05 7.57 -29.94
C ALA A 114 -10.93 7.33 -28.71
N LEU A 115 -12.25 7.30 -28.88
CA LEU A 115 -13.20 6.96 -27.81
C LEU A 115 -13.00 5.52 -27.31
N THR A 116 -12.80 4.57 -28.25
CA THR A 116 -12.51 3.18 -27.90
C THR A 116 -11.22 3.06 -27.10
N GLN A 117 -10.14 3.67 -27.58
CA GLN A 117 -8.84 3.62 -26.92
C GLN A 117 -8.84 4.29 -25.53
N LEU A 118 -9.57 5.40 -25.38
CA LEU A 118 -9.75 6.07 -24.07
C LEU A 118 -10.51 5.17 -23.09
N THR A 119 -11.58 4.53 -23.57
CA THR A 119 -12.39 3.59 -22.79
C THR A 119 -11.59 2.36 -22.36
N GLU A 120 -10.82 1.77 -23.27
CA GLU A 120 -9.92 0.66 -22.95
C GLU A 120 -8.87 1.05 -21.93
N ALA A 121 -8.24 2.23 -22.09
CA ALA A 121 -7.26 2.73 -21.12
C ALA A 121 -7.89 3.00 -19.74
N LYS A 122 -9.13 3.48 -19.69
CA LYS A 122 -9.90 3.65 -18.44
C LYS A 122 -10.16 2.30 -17.76
N ASN A 123 -10.58 1.29 -18.51
CA ASN A 123 -10.85 -0.05 -18.01
C ASN A 123 -9.57 -0.79 -17.58
N ALA A 124 -8.42 -0.40 -18.12
CA ALA A 124 -7.12 -0.96 -17.76
C ALA A 124 -6.48 -0.32 -16.52
N LEU A 125 -7.11 0.68 -15.90
CA LEU A 125 -6.61 1.30 -14.67
C LEU A 125 -6.56 0.28 -13.52
N LYS A 126 -5.41 0.23 -12.83
CA LYS A 126 -5.18 -0.66 -11.68
C LYS A 126 -4.76 0.14 -10.46
N ALA A 127 -5.38 -0.15 -9.31
CA ALA A 127 -5.00 0.47 -8.04
C ALA A 127 -3.54 0.19 -7.69
N ASP A 128 -2.84 1.19 -7.17
CA ASP A 128 -1.47 1.05 -6.69
C ASP A 128 -1.47 0.39 -5.30
N LYS A 129 -1.00 -0.85 -5.25
CA LYS A 129 -0.93 -1.68 -4.04
C LYS A 129 0.47 -1.69 -3.40
N SER A 130 1.44 -0.97 -3.97
CA SER A 130 2.85 -1.04 -3.58
C SER A 130 3.09 -0.81 -2.09
N VAL A 131 2.42 0.20 -1.50
CA VAL A 131 2.51 0.49 -0.06
C VAL A 131 1.88 -0.63 0.78
N LEU A 132 0.77 -1.20 0.34
CA LEU A 132 0.10 -2.30 1.03
C LEU A 132 0.97 -3.55 1.02
N GLU A 133 1.56 -3.89 -0.12
CA GLU A 133 2.50 -5.02 -0.29
C GLU A 133 3.75 -4.86 0.57
N GLN A 134 4.26 -3.64 0.70
CA GLN A 134 5.40 -3.33 1.56
C GLN A 134 5.08 -3.48 3.06
N LYS A 135 3.90 -3.07 3.49
CA LYS A 135 3.49 -3.10 4.92
C LYS A 135 3.03 -4.48 5.38
N ARG A 136 2.38 -5.27 4.52
CA ARG A 136 1.77 -6.56 4.87
C ARG A 136 2.72 -7.54 5.56
N PRO A 137 3.98 -7.73 5.13
CA PRO A 137 4.93 -8.62 5.80
C PRO A 137 5.21 -8.27 7.25
N GLY A 138 5.13 -7.00 7.64
CA GLY A 138 5.33 -6.54 9.02
C GLY A 138 4.39 -7.22 10.02
N LEU A 139 3.16 -7.56 9.60
CA LEU A 139 2.18 -8.26 10.44
C LEU A 139 2.54 -9.72 10.74
N ASN A 140 3.54 -10.29 10.07
CA ASN A 140 4.03 -11.65 10.34
C ASN A 140 5.15 -11.66 11.38
N HIS A 141 5.61 -10.49 11.82
CA HIS A 141 6.65 -10.42 12.84
C HIS A 141 6.08 -10.88 14.19
N VAL A 142 6.64 -11.95 14.75
CA VAL A 142 6.27 -12.51 16.04
C VAL A 142 7.44 -12.41 17.01
N GLY A 143 7.14 -12.20 18.28
CA GLY A 143 8.18 -12.17 19.32
C GLY A 143 8.79 -13.55 19.54
N VAL A 144 10.13 -13.59 19.65
CA VAL A 144 10.86 -14.80 20.04
C VAL A 144 10.80 -14.92 21.56
N THR A 145 10.15 -15.95 22.08
CA THR A 145 9.94 -16.19 23.51
C THR A 145 11.03 -17.02 24.18
N GLU A 146 11.84 -17.73 23.40
CA GLU A 146 12.97 -18.51 23.91
C GLU A 146 14.00 -17.59 24.58
N GLY A 147 14.48 -17.97 25.74
CA GLY A 147 15.45 -17.18 26.53
C GLY A 147 14.86 -15.95 27.23
N LYS A 148 13.56 -15.69 27.11
CA LYS A 148 12.88 -14.56 27.77
C LYS A 148 12.41 -14.91 29.17
N LYS A 149 12.23 -13.88 30.02
CA LYS A 149 11.66 -13.99 31.34
C LYS A 149 10.22 -14.51 31.27
N PRO A 150 9.82 -15.52 32.05
CA PRO A 150 8.47 -16.09 32.03
C PRO A 150 7.35 -15.05 32.21
N ALA A 151 7.52 -14.09 33.12
CA ALA A 151 6.54 -13.01 33.33
C ALA A 151 6.39 -12.14 32.07
N SER A 152 7.49 -11.84 31.35
CA SER A 152 7.47 -11.06 30.11
C SER A 152 6.81 -11.83 28.98
N VAL A 153 7.02 -13.14 28.90
CA VAL A 153 6.34 -14.02 27.92
C VAL A 153 4.85 -14.06 28.20
N THR A 154 4.45 -14.14 29.49
CA THR A 154 3.03 -14.09 29.85
C THR A 154 2.40 -12.77 29.46
N ALA A 155 3.07 -11.64 29.72
CA ALA A 155 2.59 -10.31 29.31
C ALA A 155 2.45 -10.20 27.78
N TYR A 156 3.45 -10.66 27.02
CA TYR A 156 3.41 -10.72 25.56
C TYR A 156 2.21 -11.56 25.06
N ASN A 157 2.03 -12.77 25.57
CA ASN A 157 0.94 -13.66 25.15
C ASN A 157 -0.43 -13.04 25.45
N ASN A 158 -0.59 -12.35 26.58
CA ASN A 158 -1.82 -11.67 26.93
C ASN A 158 -2.13 -10.52 25.96
N GLU A 159 -1.14 -9.72 25.57
CA GLU A 159 -1.33 -8.66 24.57
C GLU A 159 -1.61 -9.25 23.18
N MET A 160 -0.89 -10.31 22.78
CA MET A 160 -1.16 -11.01 21.51
C MET A 160 -2.58 -11.57 21.46
N THR A 161 -3.10 -12.10 22.57
CA THR A 161 -4.48 -12.57 22.63
C THR A 161 -5.49 -11.44 22.43
N LYS A 162 -5.23 -10.25 22.99
CA LYS A 162 -6.12 -9.08 22.82
C LYS A 162 -6.18 -8.56 21.39
N ILE A 163 -5.07 -8.60 20.67
CA ILE A 163 -4.97 -8.07 19.30
C ILE A 163 -5.20 -9.14 18.21
N HIS A 164 -5.38 -10.41 18.61
CA HIS A 164 -5.43 -11.55 17.69
C HIS A 164 -6.44 -11.34 16.54
N ASP A 165 -7.68 -11.02 16.88
CA ASP A 165 -8.76 -10.88 15.91
C ASP A 165 -8.53 -9.69 14.96
N GLU A 166 -8.03 -8.57 15.48
CA GLU A 166 -7.68 -7.40 14.67
C GLU A 166 -6.50 -7.71 13.74
N LEU A 167 -5.50 -8.43 14.24
CA LEU A 167 -4.32 -8.81 13.47
C LEU A 167 -4.69 -9.74 12.31
N GLU A 168 -5.49 -10.77 12.57
CA GLU A 168 -5.94 -11.72 11.54
C GLU A 168 -6.90 -11.06 10.55
N ALA A 169 -7.77 -10.14 10.99
CA ALA A 169 -8.62 -9.36 10.11
C ALA A 169 -7.81 -8.42 9.21
N ALA A 170 -6.75 -7.78 9.72
CA ALA A 170 -5.87 -6.92 8.94
C ALA A 170 -5.08 -7.73 7.89
N LYS A 171 -4.52 -8.90 8.27
CA LYS A 171 -3.83 -9.82 7.36
C LYS A 171 -4.76 -10.29 6.25
N THR A 172 -5.93 -10.81 6.60
CA THR A 172 -6.91 -11.34 5.64
C THR A 172 -7.35 -10.29 4.65
N GLU A 173 -7.67 -9.08 5.13
CA GLU A 173 -8.08 -7.98 4.26
C GLU A 173 -6.95 -7.52 3.34
N ALA A 174 -5.72 -7.38 3.87
CA ALA A 174 -4.57 -7.04 3.06
C ALA A 174 -4.31 -8.07 1.96
N ASP A 175 -4.31 -9.37 2.30
CA ASP A 175 -4.09 -10.44 1.33
C ASP A 175 -5.21 -10.48 0.28
N ARG A 176 -6.47 -10.28 0.68
CA ARG A 176 -7.60 -10.18 -0.23
C ARG A 176 -7.43 -9.05 -1.26
N VAL A 177 -7.07 -7.84 -0.79
CA VAL A 177 -6.90 -6.67 -1.65
C VAL A 177 -5.67 -6.80 -2.55
N ILE A 178 -4.56 -7.36 -2.05
CA ILE A 178 -3.35 -7.62 -2.83
C ILE A 178 -3.63 -8.54 -4.02
N HIS A 179 -4.43 -9.59 -3.82
CA HIS A 179 -4.73 -10.59 -4.86
C HIS A 179 -5.96 -10.25 -5.71
N ASP A 180 -6.68 -9.18 -5.41
CA ASP A 180 -7.84 -8.73 -6.19
C ASP A 180 -7.40 -7.82 -7.33
N ASP A 181 -7.42 -8.31 -8.58
CA ASP A 181 -7.07 -7.52 -9.78
C ASP A 181 -7.99 -6.33 -10.00
N ASN A 182 -9.18 -6.34 -9.41
CA ASN A 182 -10.18 -5.27 -9.51
C ASN A 182 -10.25 -4.41 -8.24
N ALA A 183 -9.27 -4.51 -7.35
CA ALA A 183 -9.23 -3.69 -6.15
C ALA A 183 -9.28 -2.20 -6.48
N THR A 184 -10.08 -1.45 -5.74
CA THR A 184 -10.16 0.00 -5.86
C THR A 184 -9.14 0.71 -4.97
N PRO A 185 -8.71 1.95 -5.27
CA PRO A 185 -7.86 2.75 -4.39
C PRO A 185 -8.42 2.91 -2.98
N ALA A 186 -9.75 3.00 -2.84
CA ALA A 186 -10.42 3.06 -1.54
C ALA A 186 -10.22 1.79 -0.71
N GLN A 187 -10.31 0.61 -1.34
CA GLN A 187 -10.04 -0.68 -0.68
C GLN A 187 -8.57 -0.80 -0.26
N VAL A 188 -7.63 -0.37 -1.11
CA VAL A 188 -6.21 -0.33 -0.77
C VAL A 188 -5.96 0.57 0.44
N THR A 189 -6.52 1.79 0.44
CA THR A 189 -6.40 2.73 1.55
C THR A 189 -6.99 2.17 2.85
N ALA A 190 -8.15 1.51 2.79
CA ALA A 190 -8.80 0.89 3.95
C ALA A 190 -7.96 -0.27 4.51
N ALA A 191 -7.36 -1.09 3.65
CA ALA A 191 -6.48 -2.18 4.07
C ALA A 191 -5.19 -1.65 4.74
N ILE A 192 -4.58 -0.60 4.19
CA ILE A 192 -3.43 0.09 4.80
C ILE A 192 -3.80 0.64 6.18
N ALA A 193 -4.95 1.29 6.32
CA ALA A 193 -5.40 1.83 7.60
C ALA A 193 -5.57 0.75 8.68
N LYS A 194 -6.05 -0.45 8.32
CA LYS A 194 -6.13 -1.59 9.25
C LYS A 194 -4.74 -2.06 9.71
N ILE A 195 -3.77 -2.12 8.80
CA ILE A 195 -2.38 -2.44 9.16
C ILE A 195 -1.82 -1.38 10.10
N ASP A 196 -1.99 -0.10 9.78
CA ASP A 196 -1.48 1.01 10.57
C ASP A 196 -2.10 1.08 11.98
N ALA A 197 -3.32 0.58 12.15
CA ALA A 197 -3.98 0.50 13.45
C ALA A 197 -3.46 -0.65 14.32
N VAL A 198 -3.08 -1.79 13.73
CA VAL A 198 -2.66 -2.99 14.49
C VAL A 198 -1.15 -3.11 14.65
N GLN A 199 -0.34 -2.61 13.70
CA GLN A 199 1.12 -2.72 13.75
C GLN A 199 1.73 -2.15 15.04
N PRO A 200 1.35 -0.95 15.53
CA PRO A 200 1.88 -0.43 16.79
C PRO A 200 1.52 -1.28 18.00
N LYS A 201 0.35 -1.95 17.99
CA LYS A 201 -0.07 -2.86 19.07
C LYS A 201 0.79 -4.12 19.06
N LEU A 202 1.08 -4.67 17.88
CA LEU A 202 1.98 -5.80 17.69
C LEU A 202 3.40 -5.46 18.18
N ASP A 203 3.93 -4.31 17.77
CA ASP A 203 5.26 -3.84 18.18
C ASP A 203 5.32 -3.62 19.69
N ASN A 204 4.26 -3.08 20.30
CA ASN A 204 4.15 -2.94 21.76
C ASN A 204 4.14 -4.31 22.45
N ALA A 205 3.38 -5.27 21.95
CA ALA A 205 3.39 -6.62 22.51
C ALA A 205 4.80 -7.23 22.48
N ILE A 206 5.50 -7.12 21.36
CA ILE A 206 6.88 -7.62 21.20
C ILE A 206 7.85 -6.91 22.15
N SER A 207 7.67 -5.62 22.37
CA SER A 207 8.51 -4.82 23.28
C SER A 207 8.43 -5.25 24.76
N LEU A 208 7.39 -6.01 25.15
CA LEU A 208 7.26 -6.55 26.49
C LEU A 208 8.23 -7.70 26.77
N LEU A 209 8.82 -8.32 25.76
CA LEU A 209 9.73 -9.45 25.91
C LEU A 209 11.09 -9.00 26.43
N HIS A 210 11.48 -9.50 27.60
CA HIS A 210 12.75 -9.22 28.25
C HIS A 210 13.58 -10.50 28.38
N ASP A 211 14.88 -10.40 28.13
CA ASP A 211 15.81 -11.53 28.29
C ASP A 211 15.93 -11.95 29.76
N LYS A 212 16.13 -13.26 29.98
CA LYS A 212 16.56 -13.77 31.28
C LYS A 212 17.92 -13.21 31.63
N GLU A 213 18.10 -12.90 32.91
CA GLU A 213 19.40 -12.50 33.44
C GLU A 213 20.41 -13.67 33.37
N ASN A 214 21.69 -13.34 33.19
CA ASN A 214 22.74 -14.34 33.18
C ASN A 214 23.07 -14.78 34.62
N ASN A 215 22.79 -16.02 34.95
CA ASN A 215 23.07 -16.62 36.25
C ASN A 215 24.27 -17.58 36.26
N SER A 216 25.07 -17.65 35.19
CA SER A 216 26.16 -18.61 35.02
C SER A 216 27.21 -18.56 36.17
N GLU A 217 27.51 -17.37 36.68
CA GLU A 217 28.46 -17.21 37.79
C GLU A 217 27.88 -17.69 39.13
N LEU A 218 26.58 -17.54 39.36
CA LEU A 218 25.90 -18.12 40.50
C LEU A 218 25.90 -19.67 40.44
N VAL A 219 25.64 -20.22 39.25
CA VAL A 219 25.69 -21.67 39.01
C VAL A 219 27.08 -22.21 39.33
N LYS A 220 28.16 -21.54 38.87
CA LYS A 220 29.54 -21.95 39.18
C LYS A 220 29.87 -21.84 40.67
N ALA A 221 29.41 -20.77 41.34
CA ALA A 221 29.63 -20.58 42.79
C ALA A 221 28.91 -21.65 43.60
N LYS A 222 27.63 -21.94 43.24
CA LYS A 222 26.86 -23.01 43.86
C LYS A 222 27.53 -24.38 43.68
N ALA A 223 28.00 -24.71 42.51
CA ALA A 223 28.69 -25.98 42.25
C ALA A 223 29.92 -26.19 43.16
N LYS A 224 30.68 -25.10 43.46
CA LYS A 224 31.78 -25.15 44.40
C LYS A 224 31.31 -25.41 45.83
N LEU A 225 30.21 -24.78 46.23
CA LEU A 225 29.60 -24.99 47.58
C LEU A 225 29.08 -26.43 47.73
N ASP A 226 28.39 -26.92 46.70
CA ASP A 226 27.88 -28.31 46.70
C ASP A 226 29.00 -29.34 46.77
N ALA A 227 30.09 -29.11 46.05
CA ALA A 227 31.28 -29.96 46.15
C ALA A 227 31.86 -29.98 47.54
N ALA A 228 31.99 -28.82 48.21
CA ALA A 228 32.51 -28.71 49.58
C ALA A 228 31.57 -29.36 50.61
N THR A 229 30.25 -29.25 50.44
CA THR A 229 29.28 -29.90 51.35
C THR A 229 29.15 -31.41 51.14
N SER A 230 29.52 -31.90 49.95
CA SER A 230 29.49 -33.32 49.58
C SER A 230 30.75 -34.11 50.00
N GLU A 231 31.77 -33.40 50.52
CA GLU A 231 32.98 -34.06 51.03
C GLU A 231 32.68 -34.97 52.23
N GLU A 232 33.52 -36.00 52.40
CA GLU A 232 33.44 -36.90 53.50
C GLU A 232 33.56 -36.13 54.85
N ASP A 233 32.83 -36.57 55.90
CA ASP A 233 32.80 -35.91 57.20
C ASP A 233 34.19 -35.91 57.87
N PRO A 234 34.88 -34.78 57.98
CA PRO A 234 36.21 -34.69 58.53
C PRO A 234 36.22 -34.62 60.05
N THR A 235 35.09 -34.77 60.76
CA THR A 235 34.94 -34.55 62.25
C THR A 235 35.27 -35.74 63.14
N PRO A 236 35.36 -36.98 62.63
CA PRO A 236 35.76 -38.11 63.47
C PRO A 236 37.16 -37.87 64.10
N GLY A 237 37.22 -37.96 65.47
CA GLY A 237 38.48 -37.72 66.17
C GLY A 237 38.80 -36.27 66.57
N MET A 238 37.97 -35.31 66.16
CA MET A 238 38.12 -33.89 66.43
C MET A 238 37.43 -33.50 67.77
N THR A 239 37.82 -32.36 68.37
CA THR A 239 37.17 -31.86 69.59
C THR A 239 35.69 -31.55 69.30
N GLN A 240 34.84 -31.80 70.30
CA GLN A 240 33.41 -31.59 70.17
C GLN A 240 33.05 -30.18 69.69
N ALA A 241 33.71 -29.14 70.21
CA ALA A 241 33.42 -27.75 69.86
C ALA A 241 33.75 -27.42 68.38
N THR A 242 34.87 -27.90 67.84
CA THR A 242 35.24 -27.67 66.46
C THR A 242 34.40 -28.50 65.49
N ALA A 243 34.10 -29.77 65.87
CA ALA A 243 33.21 -30.66 65.13
C ALA A 243 31.77 -30.08 65.01
N ASP A 244 31.22 -29.56 66.11
CA ASP A 244 29.86 -28.97 66.10
C ASP A 244 29.81 -27.66 65.29
N ASN A 245 30.86 -26.84 65.38
CA ASN A 245 30.96 -25.64 64.54
C ASN A 245 30.99 -26.00 63.03
N TYR A 246 31.82 -26.99 62.61
CA TYR A 246 31.87 -27.45 61.22
C TYR A 246 30.50 -27.98 60.80
N ARG A 247 29.85 -28.84 61.57
CA ARG A 247 28.53 -29.38 61.22
C ARG A 247 27.48 -28.28 61.08
N ALA A 248 27.49 -27.29 62.00
CA ALA A 248 26.60 -26.13 61.86
C ALA A 248 26.83 -25.33 60.59
N LYS A 249 28.11 -25.11 60.20
CA LYS A 249 28.44 -24.42 58.94
C LYS A 249 28.06 -25.25 57.73
N LYS A 250 28.19 -26.59 57.77
CA LYS A 250 27.75 -27.49 56.71
C LYS A 250 26.25 -27.41 56.48
N VAL A 251 25.44 -27.50 57.53
CA VAL A 251 23.98 -27.36 57.46
C VAL A 251 23.56 -25.99 56.88
N GLU A 252 24.25 -24.93 57.33
CA GLU A 252 23.97 -23.58 56.78
C GLU A 252 24.38 -23.47 55.30
N ALA A 253 25.49 -24.06 54.90
CA ALA A 253 25.93 -24.12 53.49
C ALA A 253 24.94 -24.88 52.59
N GLU A 254 24.42 -26.02 53.06
CA GLU A 254 23.38 -26.79 52.38
C GLU A 254 22.08 -25.98 52.22
N ARG A 255 21.67 -25.24 53.25
CA ARG A 255 20.51 -24.34 53.19
C ARG A 255 20.72 -23.22 52.15
N ILE A 256 21.89 -22.56 52.15
CA ILE A 256 22.24 -21.50 51.22
C ILE A 256 22.33 -22.04 49.79
N SER A 257 22.84 -23.26 49.59
CA SER A 257 22.84 -23.92 48.29
C SER A 257 21.44 -24.15 47.76
N ALA A 258 20.48 -24.58 48.60
CA ALA A 258 19.09 -24.74 48.21
C ALA A 258 18.40 -23.39 47.85
N GLU A 259 18.70 -22.33 48.64
CA GLU A 259 18.22 -20.97 48.31
C GLU A 259 18.77 -20.50 46.94
N ALA A 260 20.06 -20.72 46.68
CA ALA A 260 20.68 -20.36 45.40
C ALA A 260 20.06 -21.13 44.23
N GLN A 261 19.72 -22.43 44.42
CA GLN A 261 19.02 -23.20 43.42
C GLN A 261 17.65 -22.59 43.07
N SER A 262 16.90 -22.13 44.06
CA SER A 262 15.63 -21.47 43.85
C SER A 262 15.77 -20.20 42.99
N VAL A 263 16.86 -19.42 43.17
CA VAL A 263 17.15 -18.24 42.36
C VAL A 263 17.57 -18.64 40.93
N ILE A 264 18.36 -19.71 40.78
CA ILE A 264 18.77 -20.24 39.46
C ILE A 264 17.56 -20.70 38.66
N ASP A 265 16.60 -21.38 39.32
CA ASP A 265 15.39 -21.93 38.67
C ASP A 265 14.33 -20.84 38.39
N ASN A 266 14.44 -19.69 39.06
CA ASN A 266 13.55 -18.56 38.83
C ASN A 266 13.93 -17.83 37.51
N GLY A 267 13.21 -18.12 36.45
CA GLY A 267 13.43 -17.46 35.14
C GLY A 267 13.19 -15.94 35.15
N ASP A 268 12.51 -15.40 36.17
CA ASP A 268 12.24 -13.97 36.35
C ASP A 268 13.23 -13.29 37.34
N ALA A 269 14.23 -14.03 37.84
CA ALA A 269 15.22 -13.46 38.75
C ALA A 269 15.88 -12.21 38.18
N THR A 270 16.05 -11.19 39.06
CA THR A 270 16.75 -9.97 38.68
C THR A 270 18.27 -10.12 38.81
N SER A 271 19.04 -9.29 38.15
CA SER A 271 20.50 -9.23 38.28
C SER A 271 20.92 -9.03 39.75
N GLU A 272 20.15 -8.26 40.55
CA GLU A 272 20.43 -8.00 41.93
C GLU A 272 20.20 -9.26 42.80
N GLU A 273 19.09 -9.99 42.60
CA GLU A 273 18.82 -11.24 43.30
C GLU A 273 19.90 -12.30 43.03
N ILE A 274 20.34 -12.42 41.77
CA ILE A 274 21.41 -13.31 41.32
C ILE A 274 22.73 -12.93 42.04
N ALA A 275 23.07 -11.63 42.06
CA ALA A 275 24.29 -11.14 42.71
C ALA A 275 24.27 -11.36 44.22
N GLN A 276 23.14 -11.12 44.88
CA GLN A 276 22.96 -11.38 46.34
C GLN A 276 23.07 -12.87 46.65
N ALA A 277 22.42 -13.73 45.84
CA ALA A 277 22.52 -15.18 46.01
C ALA A 277 23.96 -15.67 45.87
N LYS A 278 24.70 -15.18 44.84
CA LYS A 278 26.12 -15.47 44.64
C LYS A 278 26.98 -15.08 45.84
N ALA A 279 26.79 -13.85 46.35
CA ALA A 279 27.54 -13.38 47.53
C ALA A 279 27.28 -14.24 48.78
N LYS A 280 26.02 -14.68 49.00
CA LYS A 280 25.67 -15.59 50.11
C LYS A 280 26.38 -16.95 49.95
N VAL A 281 26.37 -17.53 48.72
CA VAL A 281 27.05 -18.79 48.40
C VAL A 281 28.55 -18.70 48.65
N GLU A 282 29.21 -17.64 48.16
CA GLU A 282 30.65 -17.45 48.37
C GLU A 282 31.00 -17.26 49.84
N LYS A 283 30.19 -16.53 50.60
CA LYS A 283 30.34 -16.38 52.07
C LYS A 283 30.18 -17.69 52.80
N ALA A 284 29.16 -18.50 52.43
CA ALA A 284 28.94 -19.80 53.03
C ALA A 284 30.08 -20.77 52.77
N LEU A 285 30.61 -20.78 51.55
CA LEU A 285 31.78 -21.57 51.15
C LEU A 285 33.01 -21.19 51.99
N THR A 286 33.28 -19.88 52.12
CA THR A 286 34.38 -19.38 52.92
C THR A 286 34.24 -19.78 54.41
N ALA A 287 33.05 -19.66 54.97
CA ALA A 287 32.77 -20.04 56.37
C ALA A 287 32.90 -21.55 56.62
N LEU A 288 32.47 -22.38 55.66
CA LEU A 288 32.61 -23.84 55.72
C LEU A 288 34.10 -24.26 55.69
N ASN A 289 34.86 -23.69 54.74
CA ASN A 289 36.30 -23.98 54.59
C ASN A 289 37.07 -23.55 55.87
N GLN A 290 36.76 -22.36 56.40
CA GLN A 290 37.39 -21.89 57.65
C GLN A 290 37.04 -22.85 58.81
N ALA A 291 35.80 -23.26 58.95
CA ALA A 291 35.42 -24.23 60.02
C ALA A 291 36.09 -25.59 59.80
N LYS A 292 36.38 -25.99 58.59
CA LYS A 292 37.15 -27.20 58.24
C LYS A 292 38.63 -27.05 58.66
N ASP A 293 39.23 -25.91 58.38
CA ASP A 293 40.63 -25.61 58.73
C ASP A 293 40.83 -25.49 60.26
N ASP A 294 39.78 -25.10 60.98
CA ASP A 294 39.79 -24.94 62.45
C ASP A 294 39.59 -26.26 63.21
N LEU A 295 39.39 -27.41 62.48
CA LEU A 295 39.20 -28.72 63.17
C LEU A 295 40.46 -29.15 63.91
N ARG A 296 40.30 -29.59 65.17
CA ARG A 296 41.39 -30.00 66.02
C ARG A 296 41.04 -31.24 66.80
#